data_d3639738bdcfad649315315eb3ae14d0
#
_entry.id   d3639738bdcfad649315315eb3ae14d0
#
_cell.length_a   1.000
_cell.length_b   1.000
_cell.length_c   1.000
_cell.angle_alpha   90.00
_cell.angle_beta   90.00
_cell.angle_gamma   90.00
#
_symmetry.space_group_name_H-M   'P 1'
#
loop_
_entity.id
_entity.type
_entity.pdbx_description
1 polymer ?
#
loop_
_entity_poly.entity_id
_entity_poly.type
_entity_poly.pdbx_seq_one_letter_code
_entity_poly.pdbx_strand_id
1 'polypeptide(L)'
;MTTPRTIIVPLDGSDFAARALPVARAIADRIGAGMIVMSTYWEGGVDGLVGYLDRVAKAQGGAAVETLLVDEHPAASAIASVSRMHPDSVVCMTSHGRSGARWAILGSVTEDVLRDANAPVLLVGRHCATDWPSHIEHLVECVDGSDADAGDVPAASEWAKSLGLDVRVVMVTHPLDVESAIHPNKVVEAITEHFVSQGVATTAVTLRGSYVAGTIADFARTLPATLLATNTSGRGGIARVVLGSVAMGVVSLAPCPVLVTPSP
;
A
#
# COMPACT_ATOMS: atom_id res chain seq x y z
N MET A 1 8.91 -12.75 -1.08
CA MET A 1 7.58 -12.61 -1.73
C MET A 1 7.78 -12.57 -3.22
N THR A 2 6.91 -13.18 -4.00
CA THR A 2 6.95 -13.15 -5.47
C THR A 2 6.21 -11.92 -5.99
N THR A 3 6.51 -11.49 -7.22
CA THR A 3 5.73 -10.48 -7.94
C THR A 3 4.26 -10.87 -7.92
N PRO A 4 3.33 -10.00 -7.51
CA PRO A 4 1.92 -10.34 -7.46
C PRO A 4 1.40 -10.67 -8.87
N ARG A 5 0.58 -11.74 -8.94
CA ARG A 5 -0.08 -12.17 -10.18
C ARG A 5 -1.53 -11.75 -10.23
N THR A 6 -2.08 -11.33 -9.10
CA THR A 6 -3.47 -10.95 -8.96
C THR A 6 -3.59 -9.70 -8.08
N ILE A 7 -4.36 -8.72 -8.53
CA ILE A 7 -4.72 -7.55 -7.74
C ILE A 7 -6.18 -7.67 -7.35
N ILE A 8 -6.45 -7.79 -6.06
CA ILE A 8 -7.79 -7.89 -5.50
C ILE A 8 -8.26 -6.49 -5.14
N VAL A 9 -9.38 -6.04 -5.69
CA VAL A 9 -9.94 -4.71 -5.44
C VAL A 9 -11.31 -4.85 -4.79
N PRO A 10 -11.39 -4.76 -3.45
CA PRO A 10 -12.67 -4.76 -2.75
C PRO A 10 -13.38 -3.43 -2.92
N LEU A 11 -14.65 -3.48 -3.29
CA LEU A 11 -15.51 -2.34 -3.56
C LEU A 11 -16.79 -2.43 -2.72
N ASP A 12 -17.19 -1.31 -2.14
CA ASP A 12 -18.43 -1.18 -1.36
C ASP A 12 -19.52 -0.38 -2.10
N GLY A 13 -19.28 -0.05 -3.35
CA GLY A 13 -20.17 0.74 -4.19
C GLY A 13 -20.05 2.26 -4.02
N SER A 14 -19.17 2.74 -3.15
CA SER A 14 -18.90 4.18 -3.02
C SER A 14 -17.92 4.68 -4.09
N ASP A 15 -18.04 5.95 -4.46
CA ASP A 15 -17.08 6.62 -5.34
C ASP A 15 -15.68 6.65 -4.73
N PHE A 16 -15.61 6.67 -3.39
CA PHE A 16 -14.32 6.66 -2.72
C PHE A 16 -13.62 5.31 -2.88
N ALA A 17 -14.32 4.18 -2.67
CA ALA A 17 -13.74 2.86 -2.91
C ALA A 17 -13.28 2.68 -4.37
N ALA A 18 -14.03 3.24 -5.32
CA ALA A 18 -13.67 3.19 -6.74
C ALA A 18 -12.34 3.88 -7.08
N ARG A 19 -11.82 4.76 -6.20
CA ARG A 19 -10.50 5.40 -6.37
C ARG A 19 -9.32 4.42 -6.34
N ALA A 20 -9.51 3.21 -5.82
CA ALA A 20 -8.50 2.15 -5.88
C ALA A 20 -8.33 1.58 -7.30
N LEU A 21 -9.34 1.67 -8.16
CA LEU A 21 -9.34 1.06 -9.49
C LEU A 21 -8.24 1.58 -10.41
N PRO A 22 -8.03 2.90 -10.62
CA PRO A 22 -6.97 3.38 -11.50
C PRO A 22 -5.57 2.98 -10.99
N VAL A 23 -5.36 2.94 -9.68
CA VAL A 23 -4.10 2.49 -9.08
C VAL A 23 -3.88 1.00 -9.33
N ALA A 24 -4.89 0.18 -9.04
CA ALA A 24 -4.85 -1.26 -9.30
C ALA A 24 -4.58 -1.56 -10.78
N ARG A 25 -5.24 -0.82 -11.69
CA ARG A 25 -5.06 -0.97 -13.14
C ARG A 25 -3.63 -0.64 -13.57
N ALA A 26 -3.09 0.50 -13.13
CA ALA A 26 -1.74 0.92 -13.48
C ALA A 26 -0.69 -0.13 -13.06
N ILE A 27 -0.84 -0.72 -11.87
CA ILE A 27 0.06 -1.77 -11.39
C ILE A 27 -0.17 -3.06 -12.17
N ALA A 28 -1.42 -3.49 -12.37
CA ALA A 28 -1.74 -4.70 -13.13
C ALA A 28 -1.14 -4.67 -14.54
N ASP A 29 -1.28 -3.56 -15.25
CA ASP A 29 -0.72 -3.38 -16.59
C ASP A 29 0.80 -3.43 -16.59
N ARG A 30 1.43 -2.85 -15.58
CA ARG A 30 2.89 -2.80 -15.48
C ARG A 30 3.53 -4.15 -15.25
N ILE A 31 2.92 -5.02 -14.44
CA ILE A 31 3.47 -6.33 -14.08
C ILE A 31 2.78 -7.49 -14.80
N GLY A 32 1.78 -7.22 -15.65
CA GLY A 32 1.02 -8.27 -16.34
C GLY A 32 0.13 -9.10 -15.41
N ALA A 33 -0.37 -8.51 -14.31
CA ALA A 33 -1.23 -9.19 -13.35
C ALA A 33 -2.71 -9.16 -13.78
N GLY A 34 -3.46 -10.18 -13.35
CA GLY A 34 -4.92 -10.16 -13.40
C GLY A 34 -5.53 -9.26 -12.33
N MET A 35 -6.79 -8.87 -12.50
CA MET A 35 -7.55 -8.12 -11.50
C MET A 35 -8.80 -8.88 -11.10
N ILE A 36 -9.12 -8.91 -9.81
CA ILE A 36 -10.38 -9.37 -9.25
C ILE A 36 -11.06 -8.16 -8.61
N VAL A 37 -12.18 -7.71 -9.14
CA VAL A 37 -13.04 -6.75 -8.45
C VAL A 37 -14.07 -7.50 -7.64
N MET A 38 -14.11 -7.25 -6.33
CA MET A 38 -14.99 -8.01 -5.44
C MET A 38 -15.86 -7.11 -4.59
N SER A 39 -16.99 -7.64 -4.16
CA SER A 39 -17.85 -7.03 -3.15
C SER A 39 -18.45 -8.11 -2.25
N THR A 40 -18.90 -7.71 -1.07
CA THR A 40 -19.75 -8.52 -0.20
C THR A 40 -21.18 -7.99 -0.24
N TYR A 41 -22.15 -8.75 0.24
CA TYR A 41 -23.53 -8.29 0.27
C TYR A 41 -23.69 -6.96 1.00
N TRP A 42 -24.54 -6.10 0.45
CA TRP A 42 -25.00 -4.87 1.09
C TRP A 42 -26.53 -4.70 0.94
N GLU A 43 -27.07 -3.62 1.47
CA GLU A 43 -28.52 -3.34 1.47
C GLU A 43 -29.17 -3.19 0.08
N GLY A 44 -28.36 -3.04 -1.01
CA GLY A 44 -28.83 -2.93 -2.38
C GLY A 44 -29.25 -4.26 -3.05
N GLY A 45 -29.08 -5.38 -2.35
CA GLY A 45 -29.38 -6.71 -2.88
C GLY A 45 -28.36 -7.24 -3.88
N VAL A 46 -28.42 -8.54 -4.16
CA VAL A 46 -27.45 -9.26 -4.99
C VAL A 46 -27.43 -8.75 -6.44
N ASP A 47 -28.60 -8.55 -7.05
CA ASP A 47 -28.72 -8.15 -8.46
C ASP A 47 -28.10 -6.78 -8.71
N GLY A 48 -28.27 -5.84 -7.80
CA GLY A 48 -27.66 -4.51 -7.87
C GLY A 48 -26.13 -4.57 -7.83
N LEU A 49 -25.57 -5.46 -6.99
CA LEU A 49 -24.12 -5.67 -6.84
C LEU A 49 -23.49 -6.32 -8.07
N VAL A 50 -24.11 -7.37 -8.60
CA VAL A 50 -23.63 -8.04 -9.82
C VAL A 50 -23.56 -7.01 -10.96
N GLY A 51 -24.66 -6.27 -11.20
CA GLY A 51 -24.68 -5.24 -12.24
C GLY A 51 -23.68 -4.09 -12.00
N TYR A 52 -23.36 -3.77 -10.73
CA TYR A 52 -22.34 -2.80 -10.40
C TYR A 52 -20.93 -3.33 -10.73
N LEU A 53 -20.57 -4.52 -10.27
CA LEU A 53 -19.28 -5.13 -10.54
C LEU A 53 -19.04 -5.33 -12.05
N ASP A 54 -20.07 -5.76 -12.80
CA ASP A 54 -19.97 -5.91 -14.24
C ASP A 54 -19.70 -4.58 -14.95
N ARG A 55 -20.35 -3.50 -14.52
CA ARG A 55 -20.06 -2.15 -15.08
C ARG A 55 -18.64 -1.72 -14.76
N VAL A 56 -18.17 -1.95 -13.52
CA VAL A 56 -16.79 -1.62 -13.12
C VAL A 56 -15.80 -2.42 -13.96
N ALA A 57 -15.97 -3.74 -14.10
CA ALA A 57 -15.07 -4.58 -14.87
C ALA A 57 -15.01 -4.14 -16.35
N LYS A 58 -16.14 -3.85 -16.96
CA LYS A 58 -16.21 -3.33 -18.34
C LYS A 58 -15.49 -1.99 -18.49
N ALA A 59 -15.63 -1.09 -17.52
CA ALA A 59 -14.99 0.22 -17.54
C ALA A 59 -13.46 0.13 -17.41
N GLN A 60 -12.92 -0.94 -16.83
CA GLN A 60 -11.47 -1.16 -16.72
C GLN A 60 -10.83 -1.62 -18.06
N GLY A 61 -11.59 -1.91 -19.09
CA GLY A 61 -11.22 -1.93 -20.53
C GLY A 61 -10.01 -2.74 -20.95
N GLY A 62 -9.68 -3.81 -20.32
CA GLY A 62 -8.50 -4.56 -20.71
C GLY A 62 -8.46 -5.97 -20.12
N ALA A 63 -7.33 -6.65 -20.21
CA ALA A 63 -7.09 -8.04 -19.81
C ALA A 63 -7.90 -8.48 -18.57
N ALA A 64 -8.20 -9.73 -18.49
CA ALA A 64 -8.98 -10.47 -17.51
C ALA A 64 -9.26 -9.73 -16.17
N VAL A 65 -10.35 -8.97 -16.12
CA VAL A 65 -10.93 -8.47 -14.86
C VAL A 65 -12.03 -9.43 -14.47
N GLU A 66 -11.79 -10.18 -13.41
CA GLU A 66 -12.76 -11.09 -12.83
C GLU A 66 -13.68 -10.33 -11.86
N THR A 67 -14.96 -10.66 -11.85
CA THR A 67 -15.90 -10.13 -10.87
C THR A 67 -16.25 -11.21 -9.85
N LEU A 68 -16.21 -10.88 -8.56
CA LEU A 68 -16.47 -11.80 -7.48
C LEU A 68 -17.42 -11.18 -6.46
N LEU A 69 -18.57 -11.82 -6.28
CA LEU A 69 -19.50 -11.50 -5.21
C LEU A 69 -19.43 -12.57 -4.13
N VAL A 70 -19.07 -12.17 -2.92
CA VAL A 70 -18.81 -13.09 -1.80
C VAL A 70 -19.93 -12.97 -0.77
N ASP A 71 -20.53 -14.12 -0.43
CA ASP A 71 -21.53 -14.25 0.64
C ASP A 71 -20.81 -14.59 1.95
N GLU A 72 -20.02 -13.65 2.46
CA GLU A 72 -19.30 -13.81 3.71
C GLU A 72 -19.22 -12.46 4.45
N HIS A 73 -19.49 -12.47 5.73
CA HIS A 73 -19.36 -11.32 6.61
C HIS A 73 -18.57 -11.69 7.88
N PRO A 74 -17.76 -10.75 8.40
CA PRO A 74 -17.53 -9.37 7.94
C PRO A 74 -16.73 -9.27 6.63
N ALA A 75 -16.80 -8.13 5.94
CA ALA A 75 -16.13 -7.90 4.65
C ALA A 75 -14.62 -8.16 4.68
N ALA A 76 -13.96 -7.86 5.78
CA ALA A 76 -12.53 -8.14 5.95
C ALA A 76 -12.22 -9.64 5.88
N SER A 77 -13.07 -10.51 6.47
CA SER A 77 -12.93 -11.95 6.37
C SER A 77 -13.06 -12.45 4.94
N ALA A 78 -14.02 -11.91 4.18
CA ALA A 78 -14.19 -12.23 2.77
C ALA A 78 -12.95 -11.85 1.96
N ILE A 79 -12.41 -10.65 2.16
CA ILE A 79 -11.18 -10.18 1.50
C ILE A 79 -10.00 -11.08 1.85
N ALA A 80 -9.83 -11.42 3.13
CA ALA A 80 -8.77 -12.32 3.57
C ALA A 80 -8.93 -13.74 3.01
N SER A 81 -10.16 -14.24 2.88
CA SER A 81 -10.45 -15.55 2.28
C SER A 81 -10.07 -15.58 0.79
N VAL A 82 -10.45 -14.55 0.03
CA VAL A 82 -10.07 -14.43 -1.39
C VAL A 82 -8.56 -14.29 -1.54
N SER A 83 -7.90 -13.50 -0.70
CA SER A 83 -6.45 -13.37 -0.71
C SER A 83 -5.73 -14.71 -0.42
N ARG A 84 -6.23 -15.53 0.49
CA ARG A 84 -5.67 -16.87 0.75
C ARG A 84 -5.83 -17.83 -0.43
N MET A 85 -6.89 -17.69 -1.22
CA MET A 85 -7.06 -18.49 -2.46
C MET A 85 -6.09 -18.03 -3.57
N HIS A 86 -5.56 -16.83 -3.47
CA HIS A 86 -4.59 -16.23 -4.41
C HIS A 86 -3.31 -15.84 -3.66
N PRO A 87 -2.42 -16.78 -3.31
CA PRO A 87 -1.25 -16.50 -2.45
C PRO A 87 -0.28 -15.47 -3.03
N ASP A 88 -0.26 -15.30 -4.37
CA ASP A 88 0.51 -14.26 -5.07
C ASP A 88 -0.36 -13.03 -5.35
N SER A 89 -1.22 -12.62 -4.42
CA SER A 89 -2.07 -11.44 -4.58
C SER A 89 -1.59 -10.25 -3.77
N VAL A 90 -2.04 -9.07 -4.19
CA VAL A 90 -2.03 -7.84 -3.41
C VAL A 90 -3.46 -7.33 -3.31
N VAL A 91 -3.86 -6.85 -2.13
CA VAL A 91 -5.16 -6.20 -1.95
C VAL A 91 -4.98 -4.70 -2.21
N CYS A 92 -5.64 -4.15 -3.22
CA CYS A 92 -5.65 -2.72 -3.50
C CYS A 92 -6.99 -2.12 -3.07
N MET A 93 -6.98 -1.29 -2.04
CA MET A 93 -8.20 -0.72 -1.47
C MET A 93 -8.00 0.71 -0.98
N THR A 94 -9.09 1.41 -0.77
CA THR A 94 -9.03 2.73 -0.14
C THR A 94 -8.95 2.64 1.37
N SER A 95 -8.33 3.62 2.00
CA SER A 95 -8.19 3.69 3.47
C SER A 95 -9.53 3.82 4.22
N HIS A 96 -10.63 4.11 3.52
CA HIS A 96 -11.99 4.25 4.05
C HIS A 96 -13.01 3.71 3.05
N GLY A 97 -14.23 3.44 3.53
CA GLY A 97 -15.38 3.08 2.69
C GLY A 97 -16.52 4.10 2.86
N ARG A 98 -17.76 3.64 2.67
CA ARG A 98 -19.01 4.45 2.76
C ARG A 98 -19.16 5.27 4.03
N SER A 99 -18.77 4.73 5.19
CA SER A 99 -18.98 5.39 6.48
C SER A 99 -18.17 6.66 6.65
N GLY A 100 -17.11 6.86 5.84
CA GLY A 100 -16.33 8.09 5.68
C GLY A 100 -16.12 8.90 6.95
N ALA A 101 -15.96 8.26 8.12
CA ALA A 101 -15.79 8.97 9.39
C ALA A 101 -14.66 9.98 9.23
N ARG A 102 -15.00 11.27 9.18
CA ARG A 102 -14.07 12.36 8.85
C ARG A 102 -12.89 12.47 9.81
N TRP A 103 -13.02 11.87 10.99
CA TRP A 103 -12.03 11.89 12.07
C TRP A 103 -11.27 10.56 12.22
N ALA A 104 -11.72 9.46 11.60
CA ALA A 104 -10.97 8.20 11.59
C ALA A 104 -9.82 8.28 10.59
N ILE A 105 -8.65 7.75 10.96
CA ILE A 105 -7.46 7.69 10.08
C ILE A 105 -7.60 6.54 9.09
N LEU A 106 -8.16 5.41 9.53
CA LEU A 106 -8.51 4.24 8.73
C LEU A 106 -9.95 3.82 8.97
N GLY A 107 -10.57 3.18 7.99
CA GLY A 107 -11.86 2.52 8.15
C GLY A 107 -11.72 1.16 8.82
N SER A 108 -12.76 0.69 9.51
CA SER A 108 -12.75 -0.59 10.24
C SER A 108 -12.41 -1.77 9.34
N VAL A 109 -12.96 -1.84 8.12
CA VAL A 109 -12.63 -2.91 7.16
C VAL A 109 -11.15 -2.87 6.80
N THR A 110 -10.57 -1.69 6.60
CA THR A 110 -9.14 -1.54 6.28
C THR A 110 -8.26 -1.98 7.44
N GLU A 111 -8.62 -1.61 8.67
CA GLU A 111 -7.91 -2.05 9.88
C GLU A 111 -7.97 -3.57 10.05
N ASP A 112 -9.15 -4.17 9.85
CA ASP A 112 -9.31 -5.62 9.93
C ASP A 112 -8.58 -6.35 8.80
N VAL A 113 -8.60 -5.83 7.57
CA VAL A 113 -7.82 -6.41 6.45
C VAL A 113 -6.31 -6.36 6.75
N LEU A 114 -5.78 -5.23 7.22
CA LEU A 114 -4.38 -5.12 7.60
C LEU A 114 -4.00 -6.10 8.72
N ARG A 115 -4.96 -6.43 9.59
CA ARG A 115 -4.77 -7.38 10.69
C ARG A 115 -4.76 -8.83 10.21
N ASP A 116 -5.66 -9.18 9.30
CA ASP A 116 -6.00 -10.55 8.99
C ASP A 116 -5.43 -11.01 7.63
N ALA A 117 -4.98 -10.07 6.77
CA ALA A 117 -4.42 -10.39 5.48
C ALA A 117 -2.95 -10.85 5.61
N ASN A 118 -2.66 -12.00 5.02
CA ASN A 118 -1.29 -12.48 4.85
C ASN A 118 -0.63 -11.97 3.54
N ALA A 119 -1.27 -11.03 2.87
CA ALA A 119 -0.83 -10.44 1.61
C ALA A 119 -0.51 -8.96 1.80
N PRO A 120 0.34 -8.38 0.97
CA PRO A 120 0.55 -6.93 0.93
C PRO A 120 -0.76 -6.21 0.66
N VAL A 121 -0.91 -5.04 1.25
CA VAL A 121 -2.08 -4.18 1.05
C VAL A 121 -1.63 -2.84 0.48
N LEU A 122 -2.16 -2.50 -0.67
CA LEU A 122 -1.94 -1.21 -1.33
C LEU A 122 -3.09 -0.27 -0.97
N LEU A 123 -2.78 0.74 -0.17
CA LEU A 123 -3.77 1.68 0.35
C LEU A 123 -3.80 2.98 -0.45
N VAL A 124 -4.99 3.36 -0.89
CA VAL A 124 -5.27 4.64 -1.52
C VAL A 124 -5.88 5.58 -0.47
N GLY A 125 -5.06 6.50 0.04
CA GLY A 125 -5.45 7.46 1.07
C GLY A 125 -6.35 8.58 0.55
N ARG A 126 -6.87 9.40 1.47
CA ARG A 126 -7.75 10.53 1.12
C ARG A 126 -7.04 11.60 0.29
N HIS A 127 -5.75 11.81 0.55
CA HIS A 127 -4.92 12.80 -0.11
C HIS A 127 -4.18 12.26 -1.34
N CYS A 128 -4.34 10.96 -1.64
CA CYS A 128 -3.85 10.40 -2.90
C CYS A 128 -4.49 11.15 -4.07
N ALA A 129 -3.67 11.57 -5.02
CA ALA A 129 -4.14 12.28 -6.20
C ALA A 129 -5.16 11.43 -6.98
N THR A 130 -6.24 12.06 -7.44
CA THR A 130 -7.28 11.37 -8.25
C THR A 130 -6.82 11.10 -9.67
N ASP A 131 -5.86 11.89 -10.14
CA ASP A 131 -5.17 11.79 -11.43
C ASP A 131 -3.80 11.12 -11.28
N TRP A 132 -3.66 10.22 -10.30
CA TRP A 132 -2.41 9.49 -10.09
C TRP A 132 -2.00 8.80 -11.40
N PRO A 133 -0.74 8.97 -11.82
CA PRO A 133 -0.33 8.60 -13.17
C PRO A 133 -0.41 7.10 -13.41
N SER A 134 -0.66 6.72 -14.66
CA SER A 134 -0.69 5.32 -15.10
C SER A 134 0.68 4.65 -15.13
N HIS A 135 1.76 5.43 -14.95
CA HIS A 135 3.14 4.93 -14.83
C HIS A 135 3.67 5.27 -13.43
N ILE A 136 4.50 4.40 -12.89
CA ILE A 136 5.15 4.54 -11.59
C ILE A 136 6.64 4.60 -11.85
N GLU A 137 7.35 5.55 -11.23
CA GLU A 137 8.78 5.76 -11.43
C GLU A 137 9.58 5.51 -10.15
N HIS A 138 9.03 5.85 -9.00
CA HIS A 138 9.74 5.84 -7.73
C HIS A 138 9.04 5.01 -6.67
N LEU A 139 9.84 4.26 -5.90
CA LEU A 139 9.45 3.69 -4.62
C LEU A 139 10.15 4.44 -3.50
N VAL A 140 9.39 4.99 -2.57
CA VAL A 140 9.92 5.57 -1.34
C VAL A 140 9.74 4.56 -0.22
N GLU A 141 10.81 3.90 0.16
CA GLU A 141 10.86 2.96 1.27
C GLU A 141 11.05 3.72 2.58
N CYS A 142 10.02 3.72 3.43
CA CYS A 142 10.01 4.44 4.70
C CYS A 142 10.56 3.56 5.81
N VAL A 143 11.69 3.96 6.39
CA VAL A 143 12.36 3.22 7.45
C VAL A 143 12.52 4.06 8.71
N ASP A 144 12.52 3.43 9.88
CA ASP A 144 12.78 4.09 11.16
C ASP A 144 14.23 3.88 11.65
N GLY A 145 15.00 3.11 10.90
CA GLY A 145 16.39 2.79 11.19
C GLY A 145 16.58 1.72 12.28
N SER A 146 15.53 0.96 12.59
CA SER A 146 15.61 -0.19 13.50
C SER A 146 15.88 -1.49 12.73
N ASP A 147 16.35 -2.52 13.44
CA ASP A 147 16.61 -3.84 12.87
C ASP A 147 15.32 -4.50 12.29
N ALA A 148 14.15 -4.06 12.73
CA ALA A 148 12.88 -4.56 12.22
C ALA A 148 12.67 -4.21 10.74
N ASP A 149 13.22 -3.07 10.28
CA ASP A 149 13.13 -2.66 8.87
C ASP A 149 13.78 -3.67 7.91
N ALA A 150 14.85 -4.34 8.34
CA ALA A 150 15.59 -5.28 7.50
C ALA A 150 14.75 -6.51 7.08
N GLY A 151 13.71 -6.85 7.84
CA GLY A 151 12.85 -8.01 7.57
C GLY A 151 11.95 -7.84 6.33
N ASP A 152 11.57 -6.62 5.99
CA ASP A 152 10.61 -6.31 4.92
C ASP A 152 11.26 -5.93 3.59
N VAL A 153 12.55 -5.61 3.61
CA VAL A 153 13.34 -5.21 2.44
C VAL A 153 13.22 -6.18 1.25
N PRO A 154 13.22 -7.53 1.44
CA PRO A 154 13.05 -8.45 0.32
C PRO A 154 11.74 -8.26 -0.44
N ALA A 155 10.64 -7.96 0.26
CA ALA A 155 9.34 -7.74 -0.38
C ALA A 155 9.34 -6.44 -1.20
N ALA A 156 9.80 -5.33 -0.62
CA ALA A 156 9.90 -4.04 -1.29
C ALA A 156 10.87 -4.12 -2.50
N SER A 157 11.95 -4.89 -2.38
CA SER A 157 12.90 -5.11 -3.47
C SER A 157 12.26 -5.82 -4.67
N GLU A 158 11.46 -6.86 -4.43
CA GLU A 158 10.74 -7.55 -5.51
C GLU A 158 9.71 -6.64 -6.19
N TRP A 159 9.03 -5.78 -5.43
CA TRP A 159 8.14 -4.77 -6.00
C TRP A 159 8.90 -3.76 -6.87
N ALA A 160 9.99 -3.22 -6.36
CA ALA A 160 10.82 -2.27 -7.10
C ALA A 160 11.32 -2.85 -8.43
N LYS A 161 11.81 -4.10 -8.41
CA LYS A 161 12.24 -4.81 -9.63
C LYS A 161 11.10 -5.03 -10.61
N SER A 162 9.99 -5.58 -10.13
CA SER A 162 8.85 -5.94 -10.97
C SER A 162 8.24 -4.75 -11.68
N LEU A 163 8.23 -3.61 -11.00
CA LEU A 163 7.72 -2.34 -11.52
C LEU A 163 8.80 -1.51 -12.22
N GLY A 164 10.09 -1.89 -12.12
CA GLY A 164 11.22 -1.15 -12.69
C GLY A 164 11.37 0.23 -12.07
N LEU A 165 11.34 0.32 -10.73
CA LEU A 165 11.34 1.57 -9.97
C LEU A 165 12.73 1.94 -9.47
N ASP A 166 13.01 3.24 -9.41
CA ASP A 166 14.09 3.80 -8.60
C ASP A 166 13.64 3.87 -7.14
N VAL A 167 14.53 3.47 -6.21
CA VAL A 167 14.21 3.44 -4.78
C VAL A 167 14.84 4.61 -4.04
N ARG A 168 14.07 5.21 -3.15
CA ARG A 168 14.54 6.16 -2.13
C ARG A 168 14.30 5.55 -0.76
N VAL A 169 15.38 5.12 -0.08
CA VAL A 169 15.32 4.67 1.31
C VAL A 169 15.30 5.90 2.20
N VAL A 170 14.17 6.19 2.80
CA VAL A 170 13.91 7.45 3.51
C VAL A 170 13.80 7.21 5.01
N MET A 171 14.66 7.87 5.77
CA MET A 171 14.60 7.97 7.22
C MET A 171 14.35 9.43 7.62
N VAL A 172 13.49 9.65 8.62
CA VAL A 172 13.26 10.97 9.21
C VAL A 172 13.89 11.06 10.56
N THR A 173 14.75 12.05 10.77
CA THR A 173 15.39 12.35 12.07
C THR A 173 14.82 13.63 12.66
N HIS A 174 14.80 13.69 14.01
CA HIS A 174 14.37 14.92 14.67
C HIS A 174 15.37 16.06 14.42
N PRO A 175 14.91 17.31 14.22
CA PRO A 175 15.81 18.43 13.92
C PRO A 175 16.90 18.70 15.00
N LEU A 176 16.65 18.31 16.23
CA LEU A 176 17.59 18.46 17.35
C LEU A 176 18.54 17.26 17.50
N ASP A 177 18.36 16.19 16.73
CA ASP A 177 19.25 15.03 16.72
C ASP A 177 20.44 15.32 15.81
N VAL A 178 21.50 15.85 16.41
CA VAL A 178 22.74 16.21 15.72
C VAL A 178 23.58 14.98 15.40
N GLU A 179 23.50 13.93 16.22
CA GLU A 179 24.32 12.73 16.08
C GLU A 179 23.89 11.92 14.85
N SER A 180 22.60 11.72 14.66
CA SER A 180 22.04 11.07 13.46
C SER A 180 22.26 11.88 12.17
N ALA A 181 22.58 13.15 12.26
CA ALA A 181 22.91 13.98 11.12
C ALA A 181 24.36 13.82 10.63
N ILE A 182 25.24 13.36 11.51
CA ILE A 182 26.68 13.27 11.25
C ILE A 182 27.08 11.82 10.90
N HIS A 183 26.39 10.85 11.49
CA HIS A 183 26.67 9.44 11.27
C HIS A 183 25.55 8.76 10.48
N PRO A 184 25.86 8.19 9.31
CA PRO A 184 24.88 7.39 8.57
C PRO A 184 24.34 6.25 9.44
N ASN A 185 23.03 6.01 9.34
CA ASN A 185 22.43 4.88 10.05
C ASN A 185 22.80 3.57 9.32
N LYS A 186 23.48 2.67 10.04
CA LYS A 186 23.96 1.39 9.46
C LYS A 186 22.82 0.52 8.89
N VAL A 187 21.64 0.59 9.47
CA VAL A 187 20.48 -0.14 8.95
C VAL A 187 20.05 0.44 7.61
N VAL A 188 19.99 1.76 7.48
CA VAL A 188 19.68 2.44 6.22
C VAL A 188 20.71 2.12 5.14
N GLU A 189 22.01 2.09 5.51
CA GLU A 189 23.08 1.68 4.60
C GLU A 189 22.90 0.23 4.14
N ALA A 190 22.69 -0.71 5.06
CA ALA A 190 22.49 -2.12 4.74
C ALA A 190 21.25 -2.35 3.85
N ILE A 191 20.14 -1.63 4.10
CA ILE A 191 18.95 -1.67 3.26
C ILE A 191 19.26 -1.15 1.86
N THR A 192 19.96 -0.02 1.76
CA THR A 192 20.36 0.57 0.47
C THR A 192 21.24 -0.39 -0.32
N GLU A 193 22.23 -0.98 0.33
CA GLU A 193 23.12 -1.98 -0.27
C GLU A 193 22.36 -3.22 -0.74
N HIS A 194 21.36 -3.66 0.03
CA HIS A 194 20.50 -4.78 -0.41
C HIS A 194 19.81 -4.47 -1.72
N PHE A 195 19.11 -3.33 -1.87
CA PHE A 195 18.46 -2.95 -3.12
C PHE A 195 19.44 -2.86 -4.28
N VAL A 196 20.60 -2.23 -4.06
CA VAL A 196 21.68 -2.12 -5.07
C VAL A 196 22.18 -3.50 -5.49
N SER A 197 22.42 -4.43 -4.55
CA SER A 197 22.84 -5.80 -4.83
C SER A 197 21.82 -6.57 -5.67
N GLN A 198 20.56 -6.19 -5.58
CA GLN A 198 19.46 -6.72 -6.40
C GLN A 198 19.33 -6.04 -7.77
N GLY A 199 20.20 -5.10 -8.11
CA GLY A 199 20.18 -4.38 -9.38
C GLY A 199 19.17 -3.23 -9.44
N VAL A 200 18.70 -2.75 -8.29
CA VAL A 200 17.74 -1.65 -8.19
C VAL A 200 18.50 -0.33 -7.94
N ALA A 201 18.25 0.67 -8.79
CA ALA A 201 18.80 2.02 -8.57
C ALA A 201 18.26 2.59 -7.26
N THR A 202 19.17 2.86 -6.30
CA THR A 202 18.76 3.21 -4.93
C THR A 202 19.58 4.35 -4.37
N THR A 203 18.91 5.22 -3.62
CA THR A 203 19.54 6.34 -2.91
C THR A 203 18.98 6.43 -1.49
N ALA A 204 19.87 6.52 -0.48
CA ALA A 204 19.49 6.83 0.89
C ALA A 204 19.21 8.33 1.04
N VAL A 205 18.14 8.66 1.75
CA VAL A 205 17.72 10.04 2.02
C VAL A 205 17.40 10.21 3.50
N THR A 206 18.12 11.08 4.19
CA THR A 206 17.79 11.47 5.56
C THR A 206 17.07 12.81 5.54
N LEU A 207 15.81 12.81 5.95
CA LEU A 207 14.99 14.00 6.10
C LEU A 207 15.03 14.50 7.55
N ARG A 208 14.79 15.78 7.76
CA ARG A 208 14.69 16.38 9.08
C ARG A 208 13.28 16.90 9.33
N GLY A 209 12.64 16.44 10.38
CA GLY A 209 11.29 16.87 10.72
C GLY A 209 10.83 16.41 12.09
N SER A 210 10.04 17.23 12.76
CA SER A 210 9.43 16.88 14.05
C SER A 210 8.14 16.07 13.89
N TYR A 211 7.55 16.09 12.70
CA TYR A 211 6.35 15.32 12.36
C TYR A 211 6.66 14.35 11.21
N VAL A 212 7.06 13.13 11.57
CA VAL A 212 7.60 12.13 10.65
C VAL A 212 6.69 11.88 9.45
N ALA A 213 5.41 11.59 9.68
CA ALA A 213 4.46 11.27 8.61
C ALA A 213 4.26 12.46 7.64
N GLY A 214 4.15 13.68 8.17
CA GLY A 214 4.06 14.89 7.36
C GLY A 214 5.32 15.12 6.52
N THR A 215 6.49 14.94 7.12
CA THR A 215 7.77 15.09 6.43
C THR A 215 7.92 14.10 5.28
N ILE A 216 7.50 12.84 5.46
CA ILE A 216 7.48 11.84 4.39
C ILE A 216 6.49 12.24 3.29
N ALA A 217 5.28 12.66 3.66
CA ALA A 217 4.27 13.07 2.70
C ALA A 217 4.71 14.30 1.87
N ASP A 218 5.38 15.26 2.51
CA ASP A 218 5.94 16.44 1.82
C ASP A 218 7.05 16.03 0.85
N PHE A 219 7.92 15.12 1.25
CA PHE A 219 8.94 14.58 0.35
C PHE A 219 8.31 13.86 -0.84
N ALA A 220 7.30 13.01 -0.62
CA ALA A 220 6.61 12.31 -1.69
C ALA A 220 5.95 13.28 -2.71
N ARG A 221 5.51 14.47 -2.28
CA ARG A 221 4.99 15.51 -3.20
C ARG A 221 6.04 16.08 -4.14
N THR A 222 7.31 15.96 -3.81
CA THR A 222 8.41 16.42 -4.68
C THR A 222 8.78 15.42 -5.77
N LEU A 223 8.27 14.19 -5.68
CA LEU A 223 8.56 13.10 -6.62
C LEU A 223 7.27 12.74 -7.39
N PRO A 224 7.26 12.86 -8.72
CA PRO A 224 6.12 12.41 -9.51
C PRO A 224 6.02 10.88 -9.49
N ALA A 225 4.85 10.36 -9.81
CA ALA A 225 4.65 8.94 -10.05
C ALA A 225 5.20 8.01 -8.95
N THR A 226 5.01 8.41 -7.68
CA THR A 226 5.59 7.73 -6.50
C THR A 226 4.64 6.70 -5.91
N LEU A 227 5.21 5.60 -5.45
CA LEU A 227 4.64 4.63 -4.53
C LEU A 227 5.40 4.75 -3.20
N LEU A 228 4.69 4.92 -2.09
CA LEU A 228 5.29 4.80 -0.75
C LEU A 228 5.23 3.34 -0.31
N ALA A 229 6.25 2.87 0.40
CA ALA A 229 6.22 1.58 1.06
C ALA A 229 6.54 1.75 2.56
N THR A 230 5.86 0.98 3.39
CA THR A 230 6.06 0.93 4.83
C THR A 230 5.64 -0.44 5.35
N ASN A 231 6.16 -0.84 6.49
CA ASN A 231 5.79 -2.07 7.15
C ASN A 231 4.73 -1.85 8.24
N THR A 232 4.13 -2.94 8.72
CA THR A 232 3.17 -2.90 9.83
C THR A 232 3.84 -2.75 11.18
N SER A 233 5.13 -3.11 11.33
CA SER A 233 5.88 -3.09 12.59
C SER A 233 6.75 -1.85 12.68
N GLY A 234 6.62 -1.09 13.76
CA GLY A 234 7.58 -0.07 14.15
C GLY A 234 8.37 -0.53 15.39
N ARG A 235 9.23 0.33 15.94
CA ARG A 235 10.09 0.12 17.13
C ARG A 235 9.40 -0.55 18.33
N GLY A 236 8.10 -0.75 18.34
CA GLY A 236 7.33 -1.30 19.47
C GLY A 236 7.29 -2.82 19.56
N GLY A 237 7.68 -3.58 18.54
CA GLY A 237 7.86 -5.05 18.61
C GLY A 237 6.66 -5.86 19.12
N ILE A 238 5.47 -5.30 19.20
CA ILE A 238 4.28 -6.02 19.63
C ILE A 238 3.75 -6.77 18.40
N ALA A 239 4.11 -8.05 18.34
CA ALA A 239 3.54 -8.99 17.38
C ALA A 239 2.03 -9.05 17.55
N ARG A 240 1.33 -8.43 16.69
CA ARG A 240 -0.08 -8.40 16.28
C ARG A 240 -0.63 -6.98 16.20
N VAL A 241 -0.52 -6.45 15.00
CA VAL A 241 -1.69 -5.91 14.36
C VAL A 241 -2.20 -4.58 14.90
N VAL A 242 -1.41 -3.57 14.79
CA VAL A 242 -1.94 -2.23 14.48
C VAL A 242 -0.89 -1.55 13.63
N LEU A 243 -1.28 -1.04 12.47
CA LEU A 243 -0.42 -0.17 11.69
C LEU A 243 0.13 0.92 12.63
N GLY A 244 1.45 1.04 12.73
CA GLY A 244 2.09 1.99 13.66
C GLY A 244 1.60 3.42 13.41
N SER A 245 1.66 4.28 14.42
CA SER A 245 1.15 5.66 14.32
C SER A 245 1.77 6.46 13.16
N VAL A 246 3.04 6.21 12.84
CA VAL A 246 3.72 6.83 11.70
C VAL A 246 3.14 6.31 10.39
N ALA A 247 3.03 4.99 10.23
CA ALA A 247 2.47 4.38 9.02
C ALA A 247 1.01 4.80 8.79
N MET A 248 0.19 4.85 9.85
CA MET A 248 -1.18 5.42 9.77
C MET A 248 -1.16 6.88 9.32
N GLY A 249 -0.27 7.69 9.86
CA GLY A 249 -0.11 9.08 9.46
C GLY A 249 0.32 9.21 8.00
N VAL A 250 1.25 8.36 7.54
CA VAL A 250 1.68 8.30 6.14
C VAL A 250 0.49 7.97 5.22
N VAL A 251 -0.26 6.90 5.50
CA VAL A 251 -1.46 6.53 4.71
C VAL A 251 -2.47 7.68 4.64
N SER A 252 -2.65 8.39 5.77
CA SER A 252 -3.59 9.51 5.83
C SER A 252 -3.17 10.72 5.01
N LEU A 253 -1.87 11.03 4.94
CA LEU A 253 -1.33 12.28 4.38
C LEU A 253 -0.70 12.11 2.99
N ALA A 254 -0.40 10.87 2.59
CA ALA A 254 0.28 10.59 1.35
C ALA A 254 -0.46 11.10 0.12
N PRO A 255 0.24 11.78 -0.81
CA PRO A 255 -0.33 12.22 -2.09
C PRO A 255 -0.42 11.07 -3.12
N CYS A 256 0.06 9.90 -2.77
CA CYS A 256 0.22 8.72 -3.62
C CYS A 256 -0.20 7.45 -2.86
N PRO A 257 -0.34 6.30 -3.53
CA PRO A 257 -0.62 5.04 -2.88
C PRO A 257 0.47 4.61 -1.91
N VAL A 258 0.09 3.87 -0.88
CA VAL A 258 0.99 3.35 0.16
C VAL A 258 0.91 1.82 0.18
N LEU A 259 2.00 1.16 -0.14
CA LEU A 259 2.16 -0.28 0.00
C LEU A 259 2.49 -0.59 1.47
N VAL A 260 1.65 -1.37 2.10
CA VAL A 260 1.86 -1.87 3.45
C VAL A 260 2.17 -3.36 3.36
N THR A 261 3.36 -3.74 3.79
CA THR A 261 3.77 -5.14 3.83
C THR A 261 3.53 -5.71 5.24
N PRO A 262 2.93 -6.90 5.36
CA PRO A 262 2.85 -7.57 6.65
C PRO A 262 4.27 -7.95 7.09
N SER A 263 4.59 -7.68 8.34
CA SER A 263 5.85 -8.15 8.91
C SER A 263 5.85 -9.68 9.04
N PRO A 264 6.97 -10.35 8.79
CA PRO A 264 7.10 -11.80 8.86
C PRO A 264 6.86 -12.39 10.25
#